data_53896a0a893ea74c29ca2f29e12957b5
#
_entry.id   53896a0a893ea74c29ca2f29e12957b5
#
_cell.length_a   1.000
_cell.length_b   1.000
_cell.length_c   1.000
_cell.angle_alpha   90.00
_cell.angle_beta   90.00
_cell.angle_gamma   90.00
#
_symmetry.space_group_name_H-M   'P 1'
#
loop_
_entity.id
_entity.type
_entity.pdbx_description
1 polymer ?
#
loop_
_entity_poly.entity_id
_entity_poly.type
_entity_poly.pdbx_seq_one_letter_code
_entity_poly.pdbx_strand_id
1 'polypeptide(L)'
;MNIKELSKKYNLTKNDYWQESRSKKWIISHDACEKIADMEGIIFGPPQILNSEQNFVRMVISGKKGEVLMWSIGEADNKNCKNLYFGAMAEKRGKDRVILKLINAYEYGIYSDVEADNFAKPKYEHRTDEQAQEFDELKGHPA
;
A
#
# COMPACT_ATOMS: atom_id res chain seq x y z
N MET A 1 9.01 9.20 13.26
CA MET A 1 9.45 8.58 11.99
C MET A 1 8.85 9.35 10.82
N ASN A 2 9.63 9.56 9.77
CA ASN A 2 9.13 10.14 8.53
C ASN A 2 9.42 9.19 7.38
N ILE A 3 9.01 9.56 6.16
CA ILE A 3 9.19 8.68 5.00
C ILE A 3 10.66 8.32 4.73
N LYS A 4 11.56 9.26 4.96
CA LYS A 4 12.99 9.01 4.75
C LYS A 4 13.53 7.98 5.75
N GLU A 5 13.13 8.11 7.00
CA GLU A 5 13.53 7.17 8.04
C GLU A 5 12.95 5.78 7.77
N LEU A 6 11.68 5.73 7.36
CA LEU A 6 11.02 4.48 7.03
C LEU A 6 11.69 3.82 5.82
N SER A 7 11.97 4.60 4.78
CA SER A 7 12.65 4.11 3.58
C SER A 7 14.03 3.52 3.92
N LYS A 8 14.77 4.19 4.78
CA LYS A 8 16.09 3.72 5.19
C LYS A 8 15.99 2.45 6.03
N LYS A 9 15.06 2.43 6.98
CA LYS A 9 14.87 1.29 7.88
C LYS A 9 14.53 0.02 7.12
N TYR A 10 13.67 0.12 6.12
CA TYR A 10 13.19 -1.05 5.37
C TYR A 10 13.84 -1.19 3.99
N ASN A 11 14.85 -0.39 3.72
CA ASN A 11 15.59 -0.46 2.47
C ASN A 11 14.67 -0.32 1.25
N LEU A 12 13.80 0.67 1.28
CA LEU A 12 12.88 0.94 0.17
C LEU A 12 13.59 1.68 -0.95
N THR A 13 13.14 1.46 -2.17
CA THR A 13 13.65 2.12 -3.36
C THR A 13 12.73 3.27 -3.77
N LYS A 14 13.16 4.06 -4.74
CA LYS A 14 12.35 5.15 -5.29
C LYS A 14 11.01 4.68 -5.84
N ASN A 15 10.94 3.44 -6.29
CA ASN A 15 9.71 2.88 -6.84
C ASN A 15 8.73 2.40 -5.77
N ASP A 16 9.19 2.31 -4.53
CA ASP A 16 8.38 1.80 -3.42
C ASP A 16 7.53 2.86 -2.75
N TYR A 17 7.78 4.14 -2.99
CA TYR A 17 7.01 5.20 -2.35
C TYR A 17 6.96 6.46 -3.21
N TRP A 18 5.91 7.26 -2.98
CA TRP A 18 5.69 8.55 -3.64
C TRP A 18 4.76 9.40 -2.80
N GLN A 19 4.69 10.69 -3.12
CA GLN A 19 3.80 11.60 -2.42
C GLN A 19 2.56 11.86 -3.27
N GLU A 20 1.38 11.74 -2.67
CA GLU A 20 0.13 12.05 -3.34
C GLU A 20 -0.03 13.57 -3.40
N SER A 21 -0.26 14.11 -4.60
CA SER A 21 -0.16 15.54 -4.85
C SER A 21 -1.24 16.37 -4.14
N ARG A 22 -2.44 15.83 -3.99
CA ARG A 22 -3.54 16.56 -3.37
C ARG A 22 -3.42 16.64 -1.86
N SER A 23 -3.27 15.50 -1.22
CA SER A 23 -3.28 15.41 0.24
C SER A 23 -1.91 15.58 0.86
N LYS A 24 -0.85 15.47 0.05
CA LYS A 24 0.54 15.44 0.51
C LYS A 24 0.85 14.21 1.35
N LYS A 25 -0.04 13.22 1.36
CA LYS A 25 0.20 11.94 2.04
C LYS A 25 1.32 11.19 1.33
N TRP A 26 2.13 10.50 2.10
CA TRP A 26 3.13 9.61 1.55
C TRP A 26 2.52 8.23 1.34
N ILE A 27 2.75 7.69 0.16
CA ILE A 27 2.18 6.42 -0.25
C ILE A 27 3.30 5.43 -0.45
N ILE A 28 3.14 4.24 0.08
CA ILE A 28 4.07 3.13 -0.21
C ILE A 28 3.31 2.05 -0.97
N SER A 29 4.03 1.33 -1.82
CA SER A 29 3.42 0.28 -2.61
C SER A 29 3.03 -0.93 -1.75
N HIS A 30 2.10 -1.74 -2.24
CA HIS A 30 1.76 -3.00 -1.60
C HIS A 30 3.01 -3.90 -1.47
N ASP A 31 3.85 -3.92 -2.50
CA ASP A 31 5.10 -4.69 -2.46
C ASP A 31 6.01 -4.21 -1.34
N ALA A 32 6.08 -2.90 -1.12
CA ALA A 32 6.83 -2.34 0.01
C ALA A 32 6.23 -2.77 1.34
N CYS A 33 4.91 -2.79 1.46
CA CYS A 33 4.24 -3.27 2.66
C CYS A 33 4.58 -4.73 2.93
N GLU A 34 4.58 -5.58 1.92
CA GLU A 34 4.95 -6.98 2.08
C GLU A 34 6.41 -7.14 2.52
N LYS A 35 7.29 -6.33 1.97
CA LYS A 35 8.70 -6.31 2.35
C LYS A 35 8.87 -5.93 3.83
N ILE A 36 8.14 -4.91 4.27
CA ILE A 36 8.13 -4.50 5.67
C ILE A 36 7.62 -5.62 6.57
N ALA A 37 6.53 -6.25 6.19
CA ALA A 37 5.96 -7.36 6.96
C ALA A 37 6.95 -8.49 7.11
N ASP A 38 7.66 -8.82 6.03
CA ASP A 38 8.67 -9.87 6.03
C ASP A 38 9.83 -9.51 6.97
N MET A 39 10.33 -8.29 6.89
CA MET A 39 11.44 -7.83 7.73
C MET A 39 11.07 -7.74 9.21
N GLU A 40 9.83 -7.39 9.51
CA GLU A 40 9.34 -7.29 10.88
C GLU A 40 8.83 -8.61 11.45
N GLY A 41 8.82 -9.66 10.63
CA GLY A 41 8.32 -10.95 11.05
C GLY A 41 6.82 -10.97 11.35
N ILE A 42 6.04 -10.18 10.62
CA ILE A 42 4.59 -10.13 10.81
C ILE A 42 3.97 -11.41 10.25
N ILE A 43 3.18 -12.08 11.06
CA ILE A 43 2.50 -13.32 10.69
C ILE A 43 1.00 -13.04 10.63
N PHE A 44 0.38 -13.37 9.50
CA PHE A 44 -1.06 -13.22 9.32
C PHE A 44 -1.79 -14.51 9.61
N GLY A 45 -2.95 -14.39 10.24
CA GLY A 45 -3.86 -15.51 10.40
C GLY A 45 -4.75 -15.68 9.18
N PRO A 46 -5.58 -16.74 9.15
CA PRO A 46 -6.57 -16.91 8.09
C PRO A 46 -7.55 -15.72 8.09
N PRO A 47 -7.91 -15.20 6.93
CA PRO A 47 -8.89 -14.11 6.89
C PRO A 47 -10.28 -14.59 7.31
N GLN A 48 -11.03 -13.71 7.97
CA GLN A 48 -12.41 -13.99 8.30
C GLN A 48 -13.30 -13.25 7.29
N ILE A 49 -13.97 -13.99 6.44
CA ILE A 49 -14.83 -13.41 5.40
C ILE A 49 -16.14 -12.95 6.04
N LEU A 50 -16.43 -11.66 5.94
CA LEU A 50 -17.68 -11.08 6.45
C LEU A 50 -18.75 -11.01 5.37
N ASN A 51 -18.34 -10.63 4.16
CA ASN A 51 -19.23 -10.54 3.01
C ASN A 51 -18.52 -11.06 1.78
N SER A 52 -19.20 -11.86 0.99
CA SER A 52 -18.66 -12.34 -0.29
C SER A 52 -19.83 -12.36 -1.29
N GLU A 53 -20.02 -11.22 -1.94
CA GLU A 53 -21.08 -11.03 -2.93
C GLU A 53 -20.45 -10.74 -4.27
N GLN A 54 -21.24 -10.74 -5.32
CA GLN A 54 -20.73 -10.57 -6.68
C GLN A 54 -19.87 -9.33 -6.85
N ASN A 55 -20.27 -8.21 -6.27
CA ASN A 55 -19.59 -6.92 -6.42
C ASN A 55 -19.13 -6.33 -5.09
N PHE A 56 -18.99 -7.16 -4.08
CA PHE A 56 -18.59 -6.68 -2.76
C PHE A 56 -17.96 -7.81 -1.95
N VAL A 57 -16.74 -7.58 -1.50
CA VAL A 57 -16.04 -8.50 -0.59
C VAL A 57 -15.52 -7.70 0.59
N ARG A 58 -15.75 -8.21 1.78
CA ARG A 58 -15.24 -7.62 3.00
C ARG A 58 -14.75 -8.71 3.93
N MET A 59 -13.60 -8.50 4.55
CA MET A 59 -12.98 -9.50 5.42
C MET A 59 -12.19 -8.84 6.54
N VAL A 60 -12.05 -9.55 7.64
CA VAL A 60 -11.14 -9.16 8.72
C VAL A 60 -9.81 -9.83 8.47
N ILE A 61 -8.74 -9.05 8.48
CA ILE A 61 -7.37 -9.54 8.43
C ILE A 61 -6.74 -9.31 9.80
N SER A 62 -6.12 -10.34 10.34
CA SER A 62 -5.39 -10.26 11.61
C SER A 62 -3.93 -10.56 11.38
N GLY A 63 -3.06 -9.84 12.06
CA GLY A 63 -1.62 -10.03 11.97
C GLY A 63 -0.97 -9.83 13.32
N LYS A 64 0.20 -10.39 13.47
CA LYS A 64 0.90 -10.38 14.73
C LYS A 64 2.36 -10.04 14.51
N LYS A 65 2.84 -9.09 15.30
CA LYS A 65 4.26 -8.73 15.34
C LYS A 65 4.75 -8.95 16.77
N GLY A 66 5.52 -10.01 16.98
CA GLY A 66 5.87 -10.43 18.34
C GLY A 66 4.61 -10.77 19.12
N GLU A 67 4.40 -10.11 20.25
CA GLU A 67 3.23 -10.30 21.09
C GLU A 67 2.08 -9.36 20.75
N VAL A 68 2.29 -8.43 19.80
CA VAL A 68 1.26 -7.45 19.44
C VAL A 68 0.37 -8.01 18.35
N LEU A 69 -0.91 -8.16 18.66
CA LEU A 69 -1.94 -8.59 17.71
C LEU A 69 -2.66 -7.35 17.19
N MET A 70 -2.86 -7.32 15.89
CA MET A 70 -3.57 -6.23 15.22
C MET A 70 -4.54 -6.80 14.19
N TRP A 71 -5.64 -6.12 13.97
CA TRP A 71 -6.58 -6.50 12.93
C TRP A 71 -7.07 -5.27 12.19
N SER A 72 -7.58 -5.49 11.01
CA SER A 72 -8.22 -4.45 10.22
C SER A 72 -9.21 -5.08 9.26
N ILE A 73 -10.06 -4.25 8.69
CA ILE A 73 -11.01 -4.69 7.67
C ILE A 73 -10.48 -4.29 6.31
N GLY A 74 -10.47 -5.25 5.39
CA GLY A 74 -10.23 -4.99 3.99
C GLY A 74 -11.53 -5.17 3.23
N GLU A 75 -11.83 -4.23 2.33
CA GLU A 75 -13.05 -4.29 1.54
C GLU A 75 -12.82 -3.77 0.14
N ALA A 76 -13.57 -4.31 -0.80
CA ALA A 76 -13.54 -3.89 -2.19
C ALA A 76 -14.92 -4.09 -2.80
N ASP A 77 -15.38 -3.09 -3.55
CA ASP A 77 -16.63 -3.16 -4.30
C ASP A 77 -16.45 -2.44 -5.65
N ASN A 78 -17.51 -2.43 -6.45
CA ASN A 78 -17.45 -1.81 -7.77
C ASN A 78 -17.32 -0.29 -7.75
N LYS A 79 -17.45 0.35 -6.58
CA LYS A 79 -17.29 1.79 -6.42
C LYS A 79 -15.86 2.18 -6.02
N ASN A 80 -15.22 1.34 -5.20
CA ASN A 80 -13.89 1.65 -4.67
C ASN A 80 -12.79 0.78 -5.26
N CYS A 81 -13.08 -0.02 -6.26
CA CYS A 81 -12.11 -0.92 -6.88
C CYS A 81 -12.35 -0.96 -8.39
N LYS A 82 -11.36 -0.52 -9.16
CA LYS A 82 -11.49 -0.43 -10.62
C LYS A 82 -11.38 -1.76 -11.35
N ASN A 83 -10.70 -2.73 -10.74
CA ASN A 83 -10.59 -4.06 -11.32
C ASN A 83 -11.71 -4.98 -10.80
N LEU A 84 -11.78 -6.18 -11.34
CA LEU A 84 -12.80 -7.16 -10.97
C LEU A 84 -12.34 -8.16 -9.91
N TYR A 85 -11.14 -7.99 -9.39
CA TYR A 85 -10.57 -8.92 -8.41
C TYR A 85 -10.83 -8.42 -6.98
N PHE A 86 -12.12 -8.34 -6.62
CA PHE A 86 -12.53 -7.78 -5.33
C PHE A 86 -11.97 -8.53 -4.13
N GLY A 87 -11.95 -9.86 -4.19
CA GLY A 87 -11.41 -10.65 -3.08
C GLY A 87 -9.93 -10.40 -2.85
N ALA A 88 -9.15 -10.41 -3.92
CA ALA A 88 -7.72 -10.13 -3.85
C ALA A 88 -7.44 -8.72 -3.35
N MET A 89 -8.21 -7.74 -3.83
CA MET A 89 -8.05 -6.35 -3.41
C MET A 89 -8.44 -6.16 -1.95
N ALA A 90 -9.53 -6.77 -1.51
CA ALA A 90 -9.94 -6.71 -0.11
C ALA A 90 -8.86 -7.27 0.80
N GLU A 91 -8.25 -8.39 0.42
CA GLU A 91 -7.16 -8.99 1.19
C GLU A 91 -5.93 -8.06 1.25
N LYS A 92 -5.53 -7.53 0.11
CA LYS A 92 -4.37 -6.60 0.06
C LYS A 92 -4.60 -5.38 0.95
N ARG A 93 -5.79 -4.79 0.85
CA ARG A 93 -6.15 -3.62 1.67
C ARG A 93 -6.12 -3.93 3.14
N GLY A 94 -6.68 -5.06 3.54
CA GLY A 94 -6.67 -5.49 4.92
C GLY A 94 -5.27 -5.75 5.45
N LYS A 95 -4.46 -6.47 4.69
CA LYS A 95 -3.07 -6.75 5.06
C LYS A 95 -2.24 -5.49 5.21
N ASP A 96 -2.32 -4.60 4.23
CA ASP A 96 -1.52 -3.38 4.28
C ASP A 96 -1.92 -2.51 5.47
N ARG A 97 -3.22 -2.42 5.78
CA ARG A 97 -3.68 -1.70 6.96
C ARG A 97 -3.13 -2.28 8.25
N VAL A 98 -3.10 -3.60 8.36
CA VAL A 98 -2.53 -4.28 9.53
C VAL A 98 -1.04 -3.96 9.66
N ILE A 99 -0.30 -4.06 8.55
CA ILE A 99 1.13 -3.77 8.53
C ILE A 99 1.40 -2.34 8.99
N LEU A 100 0.69 -1.37 8.37
CA LEU A 100 0.90 0.04 8.67
C LEU A 100 0.49 0.40 10.10
N LYS A 101 -0.52 -0.25 10.65
CA LYS A 101 -0.89 -0.07 12.05
C LYS A 101 0.21 -0.61 12.98
N LEU A 102 0.75 -1.78 12.67
CA LEU A 102 1.77 -2.41 13.50
C LEU A 102 3.07 -1.60 13.56
N ILE A 103 3.39 -0.86 12.51
CA ILE A 103 4.58 -0.01 12.48
C ILE A 103 4.26 1.46 12.75
N ASN A 104 3.02 1.79 13.08
CA ASN A 104 2.55 3.16 13.37
C ASN A 104 2.74 4.13 12.20
N ALA A 105 2.64 3.64 10.98
CA ALA A 105 2.90 4.47 9.80
C ALA A 105 1.85 5.55 9.58
N TYR A 106 0.59 5.29 9.92
CA TYR A 106 -0.50 6.25 9.74
C TYR A 106 -0.27 7.54 10.53
N GLU A 107 0.35 7.43 11.70
CA GLU A 107 0.67 8.57 12.54
C GLU A 107 1.57 9.58 11.82
N TYR A 108 2.32 9.11 10.85
CA TYR A 108 3.26 9.94 10.09
C TYR A 108 2.78 10.24 8.68
N GLY A 109 1.49 10.02 8.42
CA GLY A 109 0.90 10.31 7.13
C GLY A 109 1.32 9.37 6.01
N ILE A 110 1.61 8.13 6.34
CA ILE A 110 2.06 7.11 5.39
C ILE A 110 0.95 6.09 5.19
N TYR A 111 0.59 5.84 3.94
CA TYR A 111 -0.52 4.98 3.53
C TYR A 111 -0.06 4.01 2.44
N SER A 112 -0.87 2.99 2.16
CA SER A 112 -0.59 2.06 1.07
C SER A 112 -1.34 2.47 -0.20
N ASP A 113 -0.77 2.16 -1.35
CA ASP A 113 -1.35 2.48 -2.67
C ASP A 113 -2.66 1.75 -2.93
N VAL A 114 -2.91 0.62 -2.28
CA VAL A 114 -4.16 -0.14 -2.50
C VAL A 114 -5.32 0.35 -1.63
N GLU A 115 -5.07 1.26 -0.67
CA GLU A 115 -6.12 1.74 0.22
C GLU A 115 -7.13 2.64 -0.48
N ALA A 116 -6.73 3.29 -1.57
CA ALA A 116 -7.63 4.11 -2.37
C ALA A 116 -7.09 4.21 -3.80
N ASP A 117 -8.00 4.28 -4.77
CA ASP A 117 -7.59 4.37 -6.18
C ASP A 117 -6.76 5.61 -6.49
N ASN A 118 -7.03 6.72 -5.82
CA ASN A 118 -6.28 7.96 -6.04
C ASN A 118 -4.87 7.95 -5.43
N PHE A 119 -4.50 6.89 -4.74
CA PHE A 119 -3.15 6.71 -4.22
C PHE A 119 -2.22 6.02 -5.22
N ALA A 120 -2.72 5.71 -6.40
CA ALA A 120 -1.91 5.09 -7.44
C ALA A 120 -0.66 5.92 -7.74
N LYS A 121 0.40 5.23 -8.13
CA LYS A 121 1.66 5.89 -8.48
C LYS A 121 1.43 6.92 -9.57
N PRO A 122 1.96 8.16 -9.43
CA PRO A 122 1.79 9.19 -10.45
C PRO A 122 2.36 8.76 -11.79
N LYS A 123 1.72 9.21 -12.85
CA LYS A 123 2.24 9.04 -14.20
C LYS A 123 3.43 9.98 -14.40
N TYR A 124 4.22 9.74 -15.44
CA TYR A 124 5.44 10.49 -15.69
C TYR A 124 5.21 12.02 -15.78
N GLU A 125 4.06 12.47 -16.26
CA GLU A 125 3.75 13.90 -16.39
C GLU A 125 3.63 14.60 -15.04
N HIS A 126 3.53 13.87 -13.96
CA HIS A 126 3.50 14.42 -12.60
C HIS A 126 4.85 14.36 -11.92
N ARG A 127 5.86 13.92 -12.64
CA ARG A 127 7.21 13.77 -12.11
C ARG A 127 7.99 15.07 -12.26
N THR A 128 9.07 15.19 -11.50
CA THR A 128 10.02 16.29 -11.70
C THR A 128 10.70 16.14 -13.06
N ASP A 129 11.32 17.22 -13.56
CA ASP A 129 12.05 17.17 -14.82
C ASP A 129 13.10 16.07 -14.81
N GLU A 130 13.80 15.92 -13.70
CA GLU A 130 14.80 14.87 -13.53
C GLU A 130 14.18 13.47 -13.66
N GLN A 131 13.03 13.26 -13.03
CA GLN A 131 12.33 11.99 -13.12
C GLN A 131 11.82 11.72 -14.52
N ALA A 132 11.32 12.72 -15.21
CA ALA A 132 10.86 12.59 -16.58
C ALA A 132 12.03 12.24 -17.51
N GLN A 133 13.17 12.87 -17.32
CA GLN A 133 14.37 12.61 -18.10
C GLN A 133 14.86 11.17 -17.89
N GLU A 134 14.91 10.74 -16.64
CA GLU A 134 15.31 9.38 -16.29
C GLU A 134 14.38 8.36 -16.95
N PHE A 135 13.08 8.64 -16.93
CA PHE A 135 12.07 7.80 -17.54
C PHE A 135 12.30 7.68 -19.05
N ASP A 136 12.54 8.80 -19.72
CA ASP A 136 12.81 8.84 -21.15
C ASP A 136 14.06 8.03 -21.50
N GLU A 137 15.11 8.16 -20.72
CA GLU A 137 16.36 7.43 -20.93
C GLU A 137 16.15 5.92 -20.82
N LEU A 138 15.42 5.48 -19.81
CA LEU A 138 15.14 4.06 -19.60
C LEU A 138 14.33 3.44 -20.73
N LYS A 139 13.44 4.22 -21.31
CA LYS A 139 12.58 3.75 -22.38
C LYS A 139 13.12 4.00 -23.78
N GLY A 140 14.10 4.87 -23.88
CA GLY A 140 14.54 5.37 -25.16
C GLY A 140 13.52 6.32 -25.78
N HIS A 141 12.41 6.57 -25.08
CA HIS A 141 11.38 7.51 -25.49
C HIS A 141 10.41 7.73 -24.30
N PRO A 142 9.65 8.83 -24.29
CA PRO A 142 8.62 9.03 -23.28
C PRO A 142 7.54 7.96 -23.40
N ALA A 143 7.04 7.51 -22.28
CA ALA A 143 5.99 6.51 -22.27
C ALA A 143 4.64 7.12 -22.57
#